data_58e178fb672456dc4076a427fa1d4d1c
#
_entry.id   58e178fb672456dc4076a427fa1d4d1c
#
_cell.length_a   1.000
_cell.length_b   1.000
_cell.length_c   1.000
_cell.angle_alpha   90.00
_cell.angle_beta   90.00
_cell.angle_gamma   90.00
#
_symmetry.space_group_name_H-M   'P 1'
#
loop_
_entity.id
_entity.type
_entity.pdbx_description
1 polymer ?
#
loop_
_entity_poly.entity_id
_entity_poly.type
_entity_poly.pdbx_seq_one_letter_code
_entity_poly.pdbx_strand_id
1 'polypeptide(L)'
;MQWFSFGEKGKKFLIIDIASGSVGAAVVRIARDARPIILFTAREAIAPAEELTPEHFFSATLHALKELCTHLFKLYRSEMAGVERAHLFLRAPWVVSKTRSVRAEFSEPSVITEALLSSVIREAENGITENFRAAHREVASAVRVVEKKITEFRVNGYAVASALDKEARTLELTLLESFAPENAIVKFDTLFDSLTHAPREYHAGAAAAHGALSASTTEERGDALTMCVGSEATELCVERNEILQEVISVPVGVRTVARGAVGEGVFDSVSSAESFLRAASVQTLSDTRRVSVESARXXXGERLKRTITDTLAPKIKNGFSPARAIVLCDEKDVSLCEQVFPLQMKFTVRGAETFSNSVVSMRHAILDTFLSADAVFVALYEEGKKL
;
A
#
# COMPACT_ATOMS: atom_id res chain seq x y z
N MET A 1 28.74 11.90 22.80
CA MET A 1 28.42 12.53 21.50
C MET A 1 29.07 11.73 20.40
N GLN A 2 28.30 10.85 19.73
CA GLN A 2 28.83 10.17 18.55
C GLN A 2 28.67 11.11 17.37
N TRP A 3 29.75 11.55 16.80
CA TRP A 3 29.78 12.30 15.56
C TRP A 3 29.35 11.34 14.44
N PHE A 4 28.15 11.53 13.92
CA PHE A 4 27.74 10.83 12.72
C PHE A 4 28.67 11.28 11.58
N SER A 5 29.49 10.38 11.10
CA SER A 5 30.29 10.61 9.89
C SER A 5 29.33 10.74 8.70
N PHE A 6 29.17 11.95 8.20
CA PHE A 6 28.36 12.26 7.00
C PHE A 6 29.03 11.78 5.70
N GLY A 7 29.77 10.68 5.77
CA GLY A 7 30.56 10.17 4.64
C GLY A 7 30.11 8.88 3.99
N GLU A 8 29.00 8.28 4.44
CA GLU A 8 28.54 7.05 3.78
C GLU A 8 27.90 7.34 2.42
N LYS A 9 28.54 6.79 1.39
CA LYS A 9 28.09 6.85 0.00
C LYS A 9 26.90 5.91 -0.19
N GLY A 10 25.70 6.34 0.23
CA GLY A 10 24.46 5.62 -0.05
C GLY A 10 23.92 5.98 -1.43
N LYS A 11 23.18 5.08 -2.03
CA LYS A 11 22.44 5.28 -3.27
C LYS A 11 21.17 6.07 -3.00
N LYS A 12 20.78 6.93 -3.94
CA LYS A 12 19.55 7.71 -3.84
C LYS A 12 18.45 7.08 -4.67
N PHE A 13 17.25 7.05 -4.12
CA PHE A 13 16.04 6.56 -4.79
C PHE A 13 14.92 7.60 -4.64
N LEU A 14 14.15 7.75 -5.71
CA LEU A 14 12.92 8.54 -5.69
C LEU A 14 11.76 7.59 -5.36
N ILE A 15 10.96 7.94 -4.39
CA ILE A 15 9.71 7.26 -4.07
C ILE A 15 8.56 8.15 -4.52
N ILE A 16 7.57 7.57 -5.21
CA ILE A 16 6.32 8.23 -5.56
C ILE A 16 5.18 7.34 -5.05
N ASP A 17 4.32 7.88 -4.20
CA ASP A 17 3.13 7.20 -3.66
C ASP A 17 1.89 7.79 -4.32
N ILE A 18 1.16 6.97 -5.07
CA ILE A 18 -0.07 7.38 -5.78
C ILE A 18 -1.26 6.69 -5.11
N ALA A 19 -1.94 7.45 -4.24
CA ALA A 19 -3.07 6.95 -3.46
C ALA A 19 -4.39 7.59 -3.92
N SER A 20 -5.47 7.29 -3.24
CA SER A 20 -6.79 7.77 -3.62
C SER A 20 -7.12 9.20 -3.13
N GLY A 21 -6.35 9.73 -2.20
CA GLY A 21 -6.60 11.07 -1.65
C GLY A 21 -5.48 12.06 -1.84
N SER A 22 -4.31 11.56 -2.25
CA SER A 22 -3.12 12.39 -2.42
C SER A 22 -2.07 11.64 -3.23
N VAL A 23 -1.10 12.38 -3.72
CA VAL A 23 0.12 11.84 -4.32
C VAL A 23 1.31 12.36 -3.51
N GLY A 24 2.23 11.47 -3.18
CA GLY A 24 3.39 11.81 -2.35
C GLY A 24 4.70 11.52 -3.05
N ALA A 25 5.75 12.18 -2.62
CA ALA A 25 7.12 11.89 -3.06
C ALA A 25 8.10 12.00 -1.90
N ALA A 26 9.12 11.15 -1.95
CA ALA A 26 10.28 11.25 -1.08
C ALA A 26 11.55 10.95 -1.87
N VAL A 27 12.66 11.60 -1.52
CA VAL A 27 13.98 11.11 -1.93
C VAL A 27 14.61 10.47 -0.70
N VAL A 28 15.03 9.22 -0.88
CA VAL A 28 15.66 8.44 0.20
C VAL A 28 17.09 8.09 -0.19
N ARG A 29 17.95 8.08 0.81
CA ARG A 29 19.33 7.58 0.68
C ARG A 29 19.41 6.25 1.42
N ILE A 30 19.89 5.23 0.74
CA ILE A 30 20.03 3.88 1.29
C ILE A 30 21.52 3.51 1.23
N ALA A 31 22.07 3.13 2.36
CA ALA A 31 23.40 2.57 2.50
C ALA A 31 23.27 1.16 3.07
N ARG A 32 24.18 0.30 2.69
CA ARG A 32 24.15 -1.12 3.08
C ARG A 32 24.09 -1.28 4.63
N ASP A 33 23.16 -2.14 5.06
CA ASP A 33 22.94 -2.48 6.48
C ASP A 33 22.63 -1.26 7.37
N ALA A 34 22.09 -0.18 6.77
CA ALA A 34 21.74 1.05 7.47
C ALA A 34 20.28 1.39 7.26
N ARG A 35 19.69 2.09 8.20
CA ARG A 35 18.31 2.59 8.06
C ARG A 35 18.26 3.60 6.89
N PRO A 36 17.23 3.56 6.05
CA PRO A 36 17.05 4.56 4.99
C PRO A 36 16.93 5.96 5.58
N ILE A 37 17.55 6.92 4.90
CA ILE A 37 17.51 8.34 5.29
C ILE A 37 16.59 9.07 4.33
N ILE A 38 15.47 9.59 4.83
CA ILE A 38 14.54 10.41 4.05
C ILE A 38 15.12 11.83 3.97
N LEU A 39 15.50 12.24 2.77
CA LEU A 39 16.13 13.56 2.53
C LEU A 39 15.10 14.67 2.47
N PHE A 40 13.95 14.40 1.84
CA PHE A 40 12.78 15.27 1.85
C PHE A 40 11.51 14.45 1.58
N THR A 41 10.36 15.05 1.88
CA THR A 41 9.04 14.57 1.50
C THR A 41 8.21 15.72 0.96
N ALA A 42 7.31 15.40 0.03
CA ALA A 42 6.30 16.33 -0.48
C ALA A 42 5.01 15.55 -0.72
N ARG A 43 3.87 16.19 -0.52
CA ARG A 43 2.57 15.54 -0.77
C ARG A 43 1.57 16.58 -1.31
N GLU A 44 0.87 16.22 -2.39
CA GLU A 44 -0.18 17.00 -3.02
C GLU A 44 -1.52 16.30 -2.85
N ALA A 45 -2.52 17.03 -2.41
CA ALA A 45 -3.87 16.50 -2.22
C ALA A 45 -4.57 16.34 -3.58
N ILE A 46 -5.29 15.23 -3.75
CA ILE A 46 -6.25 15.07 -4.84
C ILE A 46 -7.55 15.74 -4.36
N ALA A 47 -8.07 16.69 -5.12
CA ALA A 47 -9.27 17.42 -4.76
C ALA A 47 -10.45 16.45 -4.53
N PRO A 48 -11.18 16.57 -3.43
CA PRO A 48 -12.36 15.75 -3.20
C PRO A 48 -13.47 16.12 -4.20
N ALA A 49 -14.18 15.11 -4.68
CA ALA A 49 -15.32 15.30 -5.57
C ALA A 49 -16.61 14.97 -4.84
N GLU A 50 -17.66 15.75 -5.10
CA GLU A 50 -19.00 15.49 -4.58
C GLU A 50 -19.55 14.19 -5.17
N GLU A 51 -19.37 14.02 -6.48
CA GLU A 51 -19.69 12.78 -7.18
C GLU A 51 -18.39 12.20 -7.77
N LEU A 52 -18.11 10.95 -7.41
CA LEU A 52 -16.89 10.27 -7.82
C LEU A 52 -17.12 9.51 -9.13
N THR A 53 -16.68 10.10 -10.25
CA THR A 53 -16.62 9.39 -11.53
C THR A 53 -15.18 9.00 -11.85
N PRO A 54 -14.95 7.89 -12.56
CA PRO A 54 -13.59 7.46 -12.92
C PRO A 54 -12.79 8.55 -13.67
N GLU A 55 -13.45 9.27 -14.59
CA GLU A 55 -12.82 10.31 -15.41
C GLU A 55 -12.39 11.52 -14.58
N HIS A 56 -13.27 12.01 -13.71
CA HIS A 56 -12.95 13.14 -12.81
C HIS A 56 -11.84 12.74 -11.85
N PHE A 57 -11.92 11.54 -11.28
CA PHE A 57 -10.91 11.05 -10.34
C PHE A 57 -9.55 10.93 -11.02
N PHE A 58 -9.50 10.37 -12.23
CA PHE A 58 -8.26 10.24 -13.00
C PHE A 58 -7.66 11.61 -13.33
N SER A 59 -8.50 12.54 -13.81
CA SER A 59 -8.06 13.91 -14.12
C SER A 59 -7.49 14.62 -12.88
N ALA A 60 -8.17 14.53 -11.75
CA ALA A 60 -7.73 15.13 -10.48
C ALA A 60 -6.39 14.53 -10.00
N THR A 61 -6.21 13.21 -10.17
CA THR A 61 -4.94 12.54 -9.84
C THR A 61 -3.81 13.02 -10.73
N LEU A 62 -4.04 13.12 -12.04
CA LEU A 62 -3.02 13.63 -12.99
C LEU A 62 -2.66 15.09 -12.67
N HIS A 63 -3.64 15.89 -12.28
CA HIS A 63 -3.39 17.28 -11.87
C HIS A 63 -2.49 17.33 -10.62
N ALA A 64 -2.83 16.57 -9.58
CA ALA A 64 -2.02 16.50 -8.36
C ALA A 64 -0.59 15.99 -8.65
N LEU A 65 -0.44 14.97 -9.51
CA LEU A 65 0.88 14.48 -9.94
C LEU A 65 1.68 15.55 -10.66
N LYS A 66 1.04 16.31 -11.54
CA LYS A 66 1.70 17.41 -12.27
C LYS A 66 2.19 18.50 -11.32
N GLU A 67 1.36 18.88 -10.32
CA GLU A 67 1.76 19.86 -9.31
C GLU A 67 2.92 19.32 -8.47
N LEU A 68 2.85 18.04 -8.04
CA LEU A 68 3.94 17.39 -7.31
C LEU A 68 5.24 17.43 -8.12
N CYS A 69 5.20 17.02 -9.39
CA CYS A 69 6.39 17.04 -10.28
C CYS A 69 6.95 18.47 -10.42
N THR A 70 6.06 19.46 -10.54
CA THR A 70 6.45 20.88 -10.62
C THR A 70 7.16 21.33 -9.34
N HIS A 71 6.62 20.98 -8.18
CA HIS A 71 7.24 21.29 -6.89
C HIS A 71 8.60 20.61 -6.73
N LEU A 72 8.70 19.33 -7.09
CA LEU A 72 9.96 18.59 -7.04
C LEU A 72 11.03 19.24 -7.92
N PHE A 73 10.67 19.58 -9.14
CA PHE A 73 11.59 20.21 -10.09
C PHE A 73 12.07 21.60 -9.59
N LYS A 74 11.17 22.40 -9.02
CA LYS A 74 11.48 23.75 -8.57
C LYS A 74 12.26 23.79 -7.25
N LEU A 75 11.87 22.98 -6.27
CA LEU A 75 12.35 23.10 -4.89
C LEU A 75 13.41 22.07 -4.51
N TYR A 76 13.40 20.89 -5.15
CA TYR A 76 14.22 19.74 -4.72
C TYR A 76 15.12 19.17 -5.80
N ARG A 77 15.44 19.97 -6.81
CA ARG A 77 16.30 19.55 -7.94
C ARG A 77 17.67 19.04 -7.49
N SER A 78 18.25 19.66 -6.46
CA SER A 78 19.55 19.24 -5.91
C SER A 78 19.49 17.87 -5.23
N GLU A 79 18.39 17.59 -4.52
CA GLU A 79 18.15 16.33 -3.84
C GLU A 79 17.87 15.21 -4.85
N MET A 80 17.17 15.55 -5.93
CA MET A 80 16.86 14.65 -7.05
C MET A 80 18.09 14.26 -7.87
N ALA A 81 19.15 15.08 -7.83
CA ALA A 81 20.37 14.79 -8.58
C ALA A 81 21.03 13.49 -8.11
N GLY A 82 21.31 12.58 -9.04
CA GLY A 82 21.94 11.30 -8.75
C GLY A 82 20.98 10.22 -8.23
N VAL A 83 19.69 10.40 -8.45
CA VAL A 83 18.69 9.33 -8.21
C VAL A 83 18.96 8.19 -9.18
N GLU A 84 19.18 6.98 -8.66
CA GLU A 84 19.49 5.78 -9.47
C GLU A 84 18.23 5.12 -10.06
N ARG A 85 17.13 5.17 -9.31
CA ARG A 85 15.86 4.52 -9.67
C ARG A 85 14.70 5.25 -9.00
N ALA A 86 13.53 5.19 -9.63
CA ALA A 86 12.27 5.65 -9.08
C ALA A 86 11.38 4.45 -8.76
N HIS A 87 10.89 4.35 -7.52
CA HIS A 87 9.94 3.34 -7.06
C HIS A 87 8.56 4.01 -6.94
N LEU A 88 7.59 3.50 -7.70
CA LEU A 88 6.25 4.05 -7.78
C LEU A 88 5.27 3.09 -7.08
N PHE A 89 4.68 3.54 -6.00
CA PHE A 89 3.74 2.76 -5.18
C PHE A 89 2.32 3.14 -5.59
N LEU A 90 1.61 2.16 -6.15
CA LEU A 90 0.20 2.32 -6.52
C LEU A 90 -0.67 1.76 -5.40
N ARG A 91 -1.62 2.57 -4.93
CA ARG A 91 -2.63 2.13 -3.96
C ARG A 91 -4.00 2.09 -4.65
N ALA A 92 -4.97 1.41 -4.06
CA ALA A 92 -6.32 1.38 -4.63
C ALA A 92 -6.85 2.82 -4.83
N PRO A 93 -7.50 3.10 -5.97
CA PRO A 93 -7.99 2.15 -6.97
C PRO A 93 -7.05 1.91 -8.17
N TRP A 94 -5.78 2.38 -8.10
CA TRP A 94 -4.83 2.32 -9.22
C TRP A 94 -4.24 0.93 -9.43
N VAL A 95 -4.36 0.05 -8.43
CA VAL A 95 -3.80 -1.30 -8.48
C VAL A 95 -4.81 -2.28 -7.88
N VAL A 96 -4.84 -3.49 -8.44
CA VAL A 96 -5.55 -4.65 -7.89
C VAL A 96 -4.57 -5.81 -7.84
N SER A 97 -4.43 -6.42 -6.70
CA SER A 97 -3.55 -7.59 -6.52
C SER A 97 -4.36 -8.88 -6.44
N LYS A 98 -3.84 -9.93 -7.01
CA LYS A 98 -4.42 -11.29 -6.99
C LYS A 98 -3.35 -12.30 -6.62
N THR A 99 -3.75 -13.26 -5.80
CA THR A 99 -2.89 -14.39 -5.44
C THR A 99 -3.41 -15.68 -6.08
N ARG A 100 -2.47 -16.56 -6.38
CA ARG A 100 -2.77 -17.90 -6.85
C ARG A 100 -1.74 -18.88 -6.31
N SER A 101 -2.22 -19.99 -5.78
CA SER A 101 -1.37 -21.13 -5.44
C SER A 101 -1.47 -22.15 -6.57
N VAL A 102 -0.33 -22.65 -6.98
CA VAL A 102 -0.21 -23.70 -7.98
C VAL A 102 0.55 -24.88 -7.36
N ARG A 103 0.08 -26.08 -7.64
CA ARG A 103 0.69 -27.31 -7.15
C ARG A 103 1.09 -28.18 -8.35
N ALA A 104 2.36 -28.50 -8.42
CA ALA A 104 2.92 -29.48 -9.36
C ALA A 104 3.17 -30.78 -8.61
N GLU A 105 2.77 -31.89 -9.20
CA GLU A 105 3.00 -33.24 -8.66
C GLU A 105 3.88 -34.04 -9.62
N PHE A 106 4.83 -34.78 -9.07
CA PHE A 106 5.80 -35.55 -9.82
C PHE A 106 5.57 -37.05 -9.52
N SER A 107 5.52 -37.89 -10.57
CA SER A 107 5.35 -39.35 -10.45
C SER A 107 6.46 -39.99 -9.61
N GLU A 108 7.68 -39.42 -9.71
CA GLU A 108 8.84 -39.86 -8.92
C GLU A 108 9.50 -38.64 -8.28
N PRO A 109 10.22 -38.80 -7.15
CA PRO A 109 10.98 -37.69 -6.57
C PRO A 109 11.90 -37.08 -7.62
N SER A 110 11.77 -35.77 -7.82
CA SER A 110 12.49 -35.03 -8.86
C SER A 110 13.21 -33.84 -8.23
N VAL A 111 14.43 -33.56 -8.66
CA VAL A 111 15.17 -32.40 -8.23
C VAL A 111 14.56 -31.16 -8.93
N ILE A 112 14.18 -30.16 -8.16
CA ILE A 112 13.62 -28.91 -8.68
C ILE A 112 14.76 -28.09 -9.32
N THR A 113 14.83 -28.15 -10.64
CA THR A 113 15.78 -27.34 -11.42
C THR A 113 15.20 -25.95 -11.72
N GLU A 114 16.05 -25.02 -12.14
CA GLU A 114 15.61 -23.69 -12.60
C GLU A 114 14.57 -23.78 -13.72
N ALA A 115 14.76 -24.69 -14.67
CA ALA A 115 13.82 -24.88 -15.80
C ALA A 115 12.45 -25.34 -15.32
N LEU A 116 12.43 -26.31 -14.41
CA LEU A 116 11.19 -26.83 -13.81
C LEU A 116 10.48 -25.73 -12.99
N LEU A 117 11.22 -25.05 -12.14
CA LEU A 117 10.68 -23.95 -11.33
C LEU A 117 10.08 -22.84 -12.22
N SER A 118 10.81 -22.45 -13.26
CA SER A 118 10.35 -21.45 -14.23
C SER A 118 9.06 -21.89 -14.96
N SER A 119 8.91 -23.18 -15.26
CA SER A 119 7.69 -23.68 -15.90
C SER A 119 6.47 -23.60 -14.96
N VAL A 120 6.65 -23.93 -13.68
CA VAL A 120 5.56 -23.84 -12.68
C VAL A 120 5.18 -22.37 -12.41
N ILE A 121 6.17 -21.48 -12.32
CA ILE A 121 5.93 -20.03 -12.17
C ILE A 121 5.11 -19.52 -13.37
N ARG A 122 5.51 -19.85 -14.58
CA ARG A 122 4.80 -19.44 -15.81
C ARG A 122 3.36 -19.93 -15.86
N GLU A 123 3.12 -21.15 -15.40
CA GLU A 123 1.76 -21.70 -15.29
C GLU A 123 0.90 -20.89 -14.30
N ALA A 124 1.49 -20.52 -13.16
CA ALA A 124 0.82 -19.68 -12.16
C ALA A 124 0.47 -18.30 -12.77
N GLU A 125 1.43 -17.66 -13.41
CA GLU A 125 1.26 -16.34 -14.07
C GLU A 125 0.15 -16.35 -15.11
N ASN A 126 0.20 -17.33 -16.01
CA ASN A 126 -0.83 -17.47 -17.06
C ASN A 126 -2.22 -17.60 -16.45
N GLY A 127 -2.35 -18.44 -15.43
CA GLY A 127 -3.62 -18.66 -14.78
C GLY A 127 -4.19 -17.43 -14.08
N ILE A 128 -3.35 -16.62 -13.43
CA ILE A 128 -3.79 -15.36 -12.79
C ILE A 128 -4.25 -14.36 -13.88
N THR A 129 -3.41 -14.16 -14.88
CA THR A 129 -3.69 -13.22 -15.97
C THR A 129 -4.98 -13.58 -16.72
N GLU A 130 -5.17 -14.87 -17.05
CA GLU A 130 -6.37 -15.35 -17.74
C GLU A 130 -7.63 -15.15 -16.87
N ASN A 131 -7.56 -15.52 -15.60
CA ASN A 131 -8.68 -15.38 -14.67
C ASN A 131 -9.04 -13.88 -14.49
N PHE A 132 -8.04 -13.02 -14.37
CA PHE A 132 -8.25 -11.57 -14.25
C PHE A 132 -8.95 -11.03 -15.50
N ARG A 133 -8.47 -11.40 -16.70
CA ARG A 133 -9.07 -10.99 -17.98
C ARG A 133 -10.51 -11.51 -18.14
N ALA A 134 -10.75 -12.76 -17.75
CA ALA A 134 -12.08 -13.37 -17.84
C ALA A 134 -13.09 -12.65 -16.91
N ALA A 135 -12.65 -12.27 -15.72
CA ALA A 135 -13.48 -11.58 -14.72
C ALA A 135 -13.76 -10.10 -15.09
N HIS A 136 -12.86 -9.49 -15.86
CA HIS A 136 -12.89 -8.06 -16.18
C HIS A 136 -12.88 -7.81 -17.69
N ARG A 137 -13.69 -8.55 -18.46
CA ARG A 137 -13.72 -8.53 -19.94
C ARG A 137 -13.85 -7.13 -20.56
N GLU A 138 -14.60 -6.25 -19.92
CA GLU A 138 -14.81 -4.88 -20.42
C GLU A 138 -13.58 -4.00 -20.29
N VAL A 139 -12.67 -4.32 -19.38
CA VAL A 139 -11.45 -3.55 -19.05
C VAL A 139 -10.18 -4.32 -19.39
N ALA A 140 -10.29 -5.60 -19.72
CA ALA A 140 -9.19 -6.57 -19.79
C ALA A 140 -8.14 -6.31 -20.89
N SER A 141 -8.49 -5.53 -21.92
CA SER A 141 -7.57 -5.18 -23.00
C SER A 141 -6.55 -4.12 -22.62
N ALA A 142 -6.68 -3.54 -21.43
CA ALA A 142 -5.95 -2.33 -21.03
C ALA A 142 -5.38 -2.42 -19.62
N VAL A 143 -4.87 -3.59 -19.18
CA VAL A 143 -4.18 -3.74 -17.90
C VAL A 143 -2.75 -4.22 -18.10
N ARG A 144 -1.85 -3.66 -17.32
CA ARG A 144 -0.43 -4.04 -17.24
C ARG A 144 -0.19 -4.75 -15.92
N VAL A 145 0.56 -5.85 -15.94
CA VAL A 145 1.12 -6.45 -14.74
C VAL A 145 2.26 -5.53 -14.29
N VAL A 146 2.16 -4.99 -13.10
CA VAL A 146 3.12 -4.02 -12.55
C VAL A 146 4.05 -4.65 -11.52
N GLU A 147 3.64 -5.73 -10.89
CA GLU A 147 4.45 -6.44 -9.90
C GLU A 147 4.11 -7.93 -9.91
N LYS A 148 5.14 -8.76 -9.73
CA LYS A 148 5.01 -10.20 -9.50
C LYS A 148 5.90 -10.59 -8.33
N LYS A 149 5.35 -11.35 -7.41
CA LYS A 149 6.09 -11.77 -6.20
C LYS A 149 5.65 -13.16 -5.76
N ILE A 150 6.63 -14.06 -5.59
CA ILE A 150 6.35 -15.37 -4.98
C ILE A 150 6.34 -15.16 -3.46
N THR A 151 5.21 -15.41 -2.83
CA THR A 151 5.04 -15.22 -1.39
C THR A 151 5.34 -16.51 -0.60
N GLU A 152 5.23 -17.68 -1.23
CA GLU A 152 5.49 -18.95 -0.55
C GLU A 152 5.98 -20.03 -1.53
N PHE A 153 6.92 -20.84 -1.05
CA PHE A 153 7.24 -22.14 -1.62
C PHE A 153 6.96 -23.24 -0.59
N ARG A 154 6.35 -24.34 -1.03
CA ARG A 154 6.24 -25.56 -0.25
C ARG A 154 6.77 -26.74 -1.07
N VAL A 155 7.66 -27.51 -0.44
CA VAL A 155 8.22 -28.75 -1.01
C VAL A 155 7.73 -29.91 -0.14
N ASN A 156 7.02 -30.85 -0.74
CA ASN A 156 6.41 -31.98 -0.03
C ASN A 156 5.53 -31.53 1.16
N GLY A 157 4.83 -30.39 0.99
CA GLY A 157 3.96 -29.80 2.02
C GLY A 157 4.66 -28.92 3.05
N TYR A 158 6.00 -28.86 3.06
CA TYR A 158 6.77 -28.06 4.02
C TYR A 158 7.18 -26.72 3.42
N ALA A 159 6.93 -25.65 4.13
CA ALA A 159 7.36 -24.29 3.73
C ALA A 159 8.90 -24.22 3.69
N VAL A 160 9.45 -23.64 2.62
CA VAL A 160 10.89 -23.50 2.41
C VAL A 160 11.22 -22.11 1.88
N ALA A 161 12.42 -21.63 2.20
CA ALA A 161 12.89 -20.32 1.71
C ALA A 161 13.14 -20.34 0.18
N SER A 162 13.59 -21.50 -0.35
CA SER A 162 13.80 -21.71 -1.78
C SER A 162 13.47 -23.15 -2.11
N ALA A 163 12.83 -23.36 -3.25
CA ALA A 163 12.53 -24.69 -3.76
C ALA A 163 13.71 -25.27 -4.58
N LEU A 164 14.59 -24.40 -5.09
CA LEU A 164 15.67 -24.79 -5.99
C LEU A 164 16.58 -25.83 -5.35
N ASP A 165 17.00 -26.83 -6.14
CA ASP A 165 17.89 -27.95 -5.78
C ASP A 165 17.32 -28.92 -4.72
N LYS A 166 16.04 -28.79 -4.36
CA LYS A 166 15.39 -29.73 -3.44
C LYS A 166 14.73 -30.87 -4.21
N GLU A 167 14.74 -32.05 -3.60
CA GLU A 167 14.04 -33.23 -4.13
C GLU A 167 12.57 -33.19 -3.70
N ALA A 168 11.65 -33.26 -4.63
CA ALA A 168 10.22 -33.12 -4.40
C ALA A 168 9.37 -34.16 -5.10
N ARG A 169 8.32 -34.62 -4.44
CA ARG A 169 7.15 -35.27 -5.05
C ARG A 169 6.06 -34.23 -5.30
N THR A 170 6.02 -33.18 -4.49
CA THR A 170 5.09 -32.06 -4.72
C THR A 170 5.81 -30.74 -4.53
N LEU A 171 5.54 -29.80 -5.42
CA LEU A 171 5.98 -28.41 -5.32
C LEU A 171 4.72 -27.53 -5.34
N GLU A 172 4.53 -26.72 -4.31
CA GLU A 172 3.50 -25.68 -4.31
C GLU A 172 4.18 -24.32 -4.25
N LEU A 173 3.66 -23.38 -5.01
CA LEU A 173 4.06 -21.96 -4.89
C LEU A 173 2.83 -21.07 -4.86
N THR A 174 2.93 -19.99 -4.11
CA THR A 174 1.92 -18.95 -4.09
C THR A 174 2.52 -17.69 -4.73
N LEU A 175 1.85 -17.21 -5.78
CA LEU A 175 2.25 -16.02 -6.55
C LEU A 175 1.25 -14.89 -6.31
N LEU A 176 1.75 -13.71 -5.98
CA LEU A 176 0.99 -12.47 -5.97
C LEU A 176 1.31 -11.72 -7.26
N GLU A 177 0.28 -11.34 -8.02
CA GLU A 177 0.41 -10.44 -9.17
C GLU A 177 -0.44 -9.19 -8.95
N SER A 178 0.11 -8.05 -9.32
CA SER A 178 -0.55 -6.75 -9.20
C SER A 178 -0.75 -6.15 -10.58
N PHE A 179 -1.95 -5.67 -10.84
CA PHE A 179 -2.42 -5.16 -12.14
C PHE A 179 -2.83 -3.70 -12.00
N ALA A 180 -2.45 -2.88 -12.98
CA ALA A 180 -2.85 -1.47 -13.06
C ALA A 180 -3.41 -1.17 -14.44
N PRO A 181 -4.31 -0.18 -14.57
CA PRO A 181 -4.80 0.25 -15.90
C PRO A 181 -3.65 0.77 -16.76
N GLU A 182 -3.50 0.23 -17.97
CA GLU A 182 -2.42 0.60 -18.91
C GLU A 182 -2.43 2.09 -19.22
N ASN A 183 -3.62 2.66 -19.45
CA ASN A 183 -3.75 4.10 -19.74
C ASN A 183 -3.26 4.98 -18.57
N ALA A 184 -3.47 4.54 -17.33
CA ALA A 184 -2.98 5.27 -16.17
C ALA A 184 -1.44 5.22 -16.11
N ILE A 185 -0.86 4.02 -16.28
CA ILE A 185 0.59 3.83 -16.27
C ILE A 185 1.26 4.71 -17.36
N VAL A 186 0.74 4.69 -18.58
CA VAL A 186 1.27 5.50 -19.70
C VAL A 186 1.26 7.00 -19.35
N LYS A 187 0.18 7.48 -18.74
CA LYS A 187 0.07 8.90 -18.34
C LYS A 187 1.02 9.24 -17.19
N PHE A 188 1.14 8.34 -16.20
CA PHE A 188 2.10 8.52 -15.10
C PHE A 188 3.54 8.55 -15.64
N ASP A 189 3.90 7.60 -16.50
CA ASP A 189 5.22 7.55 -17.14
C ASP A 189 5.53 8.86 -17.89
N THR A 190 4.57 9.36 -18.68
CA THR A 190 4.72 10.62 -19.44
C THR A 190 5.02 11.81 -18.50
N LEU A 191 4.34 11.89 -17.35
CA LEU A 191 4.59 12.95 -16.38
C LEU A 191 6.00 12.81 -15.76
N PHE A 192 6.37 11.60 -15.38
CA PHE A 192 7.66 11.35 -14.72
C PHE A 192 8.85 11.48 -15.68
N ASP A 193 8.66 11.29 -16.99
CA ASP A 193 9.70 11.55 -18.00
C ASP A 193 10.17 13.01 -17.98
N SER A 194 9.27 13.92 -17.59
CA SER A 194 9.62 15.34 -17.44
C SER A 194 10.42 15.64 -16.17
N LEU A 195 10.37 14.73 -15.18
CA LEU A 195 11.02 14.90 -13.89
C LEU A 195 12.38 14.21 -13.80
N THR A 196 12.46 12.99 -14.28
CA THR A 196 13.67 12.16 -14.19
C THR A 196 13.69 11.09 -15.30
N HIS A 197 14.89 10.76 -15.78
CA HIS A 197 15.11 9.62 -16.69
C HIS A 197 15.55 8.36 -15.95
N ALA A 198 15.52 8.36 -14.61
CA ALA A 198 15.86 7.17 -13.82
C ALA A 198 14.90 6.01 -14.16
N PRO A 199 15.41 4.78 -14.25
CA PRO A 199 14.55 3.59 -14.41
C PRO A 199 13.45 3.55 -13.35
N ARG A 200 12.27 3.05 -13.74
CA ARG A 200 11.09 3.00 -12.85
C ARG A 200 10.70 1.57 -12.53
N GLU A 201 10.27 1.37 -11.30
CA GLU A 201 9.65 0.12 -10.85
C GLU A 201 8.34 0.44 -10.14
N TYR A 202 7.31 -0.31 -10.48
CA TYR A 202 5.98 -0.17 -9.88
C TYR A 202 5.76 -1.24 -8.82
N HIS A 203 5.12 -0.85 -7.73
CA HIS A 203 4.81 -1.73 -6.59
C HIS A 203 3.36 -1.57 -6.16
N ALA A 204 2.77 -2.63 -5.63
CA ALA A 204 1.48 -2.57 -4.95
C ALA A 204 1.71 -1.98 -3.55
N GLY A 205 1.25 -0.74 -3.33
CA GLY A 205 1.56 0.02 -2.12
C GLY A 205 1.08 -0.64 -0.83
N ALA A 206 -0.08 -1.31 -0.85
CA ALA A 206 -0.57 -1.98 0.36
C ALA A 206 0.29 -3.19 0.73
N ALA A 207 0.71 -4.00 -0.26
CA ALA A 207 1.58 -5.15 -0.04
C ALA A 207 2.98 -4.69 0.45
N ALA A 208 3.48 -3.59 -0.13
CA ALA A 208 4.75 -2.98 0.28
C ALA A 208 4.67 -2.46 1.73
N ALA A 209 3.60 -1.73 2.08
CA ALA A 209 3.39 -1.21 3.43
C ALA A 209 3.25 -2.35 4.47
N HIS A 210 2.56 -3.44 4.10
CA HIS A 210 2.44 -4.64 4.93
C HIS A 210 3.83 -5.26 5.17
N GLY A 211 4.63 -5.43 4.12
CA GLY A 211 6.00 -5.98 4.23
C GLY A 211 6.91 -5.09 5.09
N ALA A 212 6.86 -3.78 4.88
CA ALA A 212 7.62 -2.80 5.69
C ALA A 212 7.21 -2.86 7.16
N LEU A 213 5.91 -2.97 7.43
CA LEU A 213 5.37 -3.08 8.79
C LEU A 213 5.87 -4.36 9.47
N SER A 214 5.77 -5.50 8.77
CA SER A 214 6.22 -6.80 9.29
C SER A 214 7.72 -6.79 9.61
N ALA A 215 8.53 -6.10 8.80
CA ALA A 215 9.96 -5.95 9.03
C ALA A 215 10.30 -4.96 10.18
N SER A 216 9.39 -4.01 10.45
CA SER A 216 9.62 -2.93 11.45
C SER A 216 9.12 -3.29 12.85
N THR A 217 8.33 -4.35 12.99
CA THR A 217 7.73 -4.73 14.27
C THR A 217 8.25 -6.09 14.74
N THR A 218 8.37 -6.23 16.05
CA THR A 218 8.77 -7.49 16.71
C THR A 218 7.58 -8.19 17.33
N GLU A 219 6.38 -7.90 16.83
CA GLU A 219 5.13 -8.44 17.38
C GLU A 219 5.00 -9.95 17.14
N GLU A 220 4.11 -10.57 17.89
CA GLU A 220 3.88 -12.03 17.88
C GLU A 220 3.61 -12.57 16.47
N ARG A 221 4.19 -13.70 16.18
CA ARG A 221 3.98 -14.46 14.94
C ARG A 221 2.57 -15.05 14.89
N GLY A 222 2.04 -15.20 13.70
CA GLY A 222 0.72 -15.78 13.48
C GLY A 222 -0.04 -15.07 12.36
N ASP A 223 -1.33 -15.33 12.32
CA ASP A 223 -2.22 -14.66 11.36
C ASP A 223 -2.28 -13.16 11.66
N ALA A 224 -2.23 -12.33 10.62
CA ALA A 224 -2.28 -10.88 10.76
C ALA A 224 -3.18 -10.23 9.71
N LEU A 225 -3.75 -9.09 10.07
CA LEU A 225 -4.52 -8.25 9.17
C LEU A 225 -3.89 -6.85 9.17
N THR A 226 -3.43 -6.39 8.02
CA THR A 226 -3.03 -4.99 7.85
C THR A 226 -4.07 -4.29 6.99
N MET A 227 -4.62 -3.21 7.49
CA MET A 227 -5.58 -2.38 6.75
C MET A 227 -4.92 -1.05 6.41
N CYS A 228 -4.76 -0.74 5.12
CA CYS A 228 -4.28 0.55 4.65
C CYS A 228 -5.50 1.41 4.31
N VAL A 229 -5.86 2.31 5.20
CA VAL A 229 -7.05 3.16 5.05
C VAL A 229 -6.68 4.40 4.24
N GLY A 230 -7.25 4.49 3.04
CA GLY A 230 -7.08 5.65 2.16
C GLY A 230 -8.32 6.53 2.14
N SER A 231 -8.29 7.54 1.29
CA SER A 231 -9.40 8.51 1.19
C SER A 231 -10.64 7.89 0.52
N GLU A 232 -10.49 7.18 -0.61
CA GLU A 232 -11.62 6.60 -1.35
C GLU A 232 -11.71 5.07 -1.22
N ALA A 233 -10.63 4.42 -0.83
CA ALA A 233 -10.56 2.97 -0.74
C ALA A 233 -9.71 2.53 0.43
N THR A 234 -9.99 1.34 0.96
CA THR A 234 -9.21 0.66 1.99
C THR A 234 -8.67 -0.64 1.40
N GLU A 235 -7.42 -0.94 1.64
CA GLU A 235 -6.81 -2.19 1.21
C GLU A 235 -6.53 -3.07 2.43
N LEU A 236 -6.89 -4.36 2.33
CA LEU A 236 -6.77 -5.35 3.41
C LEU A 236 -5.72 -6.38 2.98
N CYS A 237 -4.61 -6.45 3.69
CA CYS A 237 -3.58 -7.47 3.52
C CYS A 237 -3.86 -8.58 4.54
N VAL A 238 -4.20 -9.76 4.05
CA VAL A 238 -4.50 -10.96 4.87
C VAL A 238 -3.25 -11.83 4.89
N GLU A 239 -2.66 -11.97 6.07
CA GLU A 239 -1.47 -12.79 6.29
C GLU A 239 -1.85 -14.03 7.11
N ARG A 240 -1.40 -15.20 6.68
CA ARG A 240 -1.51 -16.46 7.45
C ARG A 240 -0.13 -17.09 7.59
N ASN A 241 0.22 -17.42 8.83
CA ASN A 241 1.52 -18.03 9.13
C ASN A 241 2.70 -17.25 8.54
N GLU A 242 2.67 -15.93 8.68
CA GLU A 242 3.72 -15.01 8.19
C GLU A 242 3.81 -14.94 6.64
N ILE A 243 2.77 -15.36 5.93
CA ILE A 243 2.74 -15.35 4.46
C ILE A 243 1.54 -14.51 4.01
N LEU A 244 1.80 -13.50 3.21
CA LEU A 244 0.76 -12.67 2.61
C LEU A 244 -0.06 -13.53 1.64
N GLN A 245 -1.30 -13.83 2.02
CA GLN A 245 -2.21 -14.69 1.25
C GLN A 245 -3.02 -13.90 0.24
N GLU A 246 -3.38 -12.67 0.58
CA GLU A 246 -4.31 -11.90 -0.26
C GLU A 246 -4.24 -10.41 0.05
N VAL A 247 -4.44 -9.61 -0.98
CA VAL A 247 -4.68 -8.16 -0.85
C VAL A 247 -6.07 -7.88 -1.44
N ILE A 248 -6.96 -7.34 -0.64
CA ILE A 248 -8.36 -7.06 -1.02
C ILE A 248 -8.57 -5.55 -0.99
N SER A 249 -9.03 -4.96 -2.10
CA SER A 249 -9.40 -3.55 -2.14
C SER A 249 -10.90 -3.41 -1.91
N VAL A 250 -11.27 -2.52 -0.99
CA VAL A 250 -12.66 -2.22 -0.62
C VAL A 250 -12.92 -0.76 -0.98
N PRO A 251 -13.98 -0.44 -1.77
CA PRO A 251 -14.23 0.94 -2.21
C PRO A 251 -14.89 1.79 -1.12
N VAL A 252 -14.27 1.84 0.02
CA VAL A 252 -14.70 2.63 1.19
C VAL A 252 -13.45 3.23 1.84
N GLY A 253 -13.47 4.53 2.07
CA GLY A 253 -12.37 5.25 2.73
C GLY A 253 -12.88 6.43 3.53
N VAL A 254 -11.99 7.31 3.99
CA VAL A 254 -12.33 8.48 4.81
C VAL A 254 -13.37 9.39 4.12
N ARG A 255 -13.24 9.59 2.81
CA ARG A 255 -14.17 10.43 2.04
C ARG A 255 -15.55 9.79 1.84
N THR A 256 -15.66 8.47 1.97
CA THR A 256 -16.96 7.79 1.99
C THR A 256 -17.76 8.24 3.22
N VAL A 257 -17.09 8.39 4.36
CA VAL A 257 -17.69 8.92 5.60
C VAL A 257 -18.12 10.38 5.37
N ALA A 258 -17.25 11.19 4.78
CA ALA A 258 -17.54 12.61 4.49
C ALA A 258 -18.75 12.77 3.55
N ARG A 259 -18.79 11.98 2.45
CA ARG A 259 -19.95 12.02 1.54
C ARG A 259 -21.26 11.59 2.21
N GLY A 260 -21.19 10.61 3.10
CA GLY A 260 -22.35 10.21 3.90
C GLY A 260 -22.91 11.39 4.71
N ALA A 261 -22.02 12.15 5.36
CA ALA A 261 -22.40 13.31 6.17
C ALA A 261 -23.00 14.46 5.30
N VAL A 262 -22.53 14.61 4.07
CA VAL A 262 -23.13 15.55 3.10
C VAL A 262 -24.51 15.05 2.67
N GLY A 263 -24.65 13.77 2.36
CA GLY A 263 -25.93 13.15 1.97
C GLY A 263 -27.00 13.23 3.06
N GLU A 264 -26.60 13.28 4.32
CA GLU A 264 -27.50 13.48 5.47
C GLU A 264 -27.80 14.96 5.72
N GLY A 265 -27.23 15.88 4.93
CA GLY A 265 -27.45 17.33 5.08
C GLY A 265 -26.71 17.96 6.25
N VAL A 266 -25.73 17.27 6.82
CA VAL A 266 -24.93 17.78 7.96
C VAL A 266 -23.90 18.83 7.48
N PHE A 267 -23.42 18.66 6.25
CA PHE A 267 -22.44 19.56 5.63
C PHE A 267 -22.81 19.90 4.18
N ASP A 268 -22.36 21.06 3.73
CA ASP A 268 -22.65 21.59 2.39
C ASP A 268 -21.73 21.01 1.30
N SER A 269 -20.61 20.39 1.67
CA SER A 269 -19.63 19.84 0.71
C SER A 269 -18.76 18.76 1.35
N VAL A 270 -18.23 17.87 0.52
CA VAL A 270 -17.29 16.80 0.94
C VAL A 270 -16.04 17.41 1.56
N SER A 271 -15.52 18.49 1.00
CA SER A 271 -14.33 19.16 1.52
C SER A 271 -14.59 19.72 2.94
N SER A 272 -15.74 20.34 3.16
CA SER A 272 -16.16 20.84 4.46
C SER A 272 -16.31 19.67 5.46
N ALA A 273 -17.02 18.62 5.06
CA ALA A 273 -17.21 17.43 5.90
C ALA A 273 -15.87 16.79 6.29
N GLU A 274 -14.96 16.61 5.31
CA GLU A 274 -13.63 16.03 5.54
C GLU A 274 -12.82 16.86 6.56
N SER A 275 -12.82 18.18 6.40
CA SER A 275 -12.15 19.12 7.30
C SER A 275 -12.72 19.04 8.73
N PHE A 276 -14.05 19.02 8.87
CA PHE A 276 -14.70 18.93 10.17
C PHE A 276 -14.51 17.56 10.84
N LEU A 277 -14.57 16.48 10.08
CA LEU A 277 -14.36 15.11 10.62
C LEU A 277 -12.94 14.97 11.21
N ARG A 278 -11.95 15.63 10.59
CA ARG A 278 -10.57 15.68 11.09
C ARG A 278 -10.44 16.64 12.28
N ALA A 279 -11.03 17.81 12.19
CA ALA A 279 -10.97 18.85 13.24
C ALA A 279 -11.70 18.46 14.52
N ALA A 280 -12.71 17.63 14.46
CA ALA A 280 -13.48 17.17 15.63
C ALA A 280 -12.66 16.31 16.59
N SER A 281 -11.45 15.92 16.23
CA SER A 281 -10.47 15.38 17.16
C SER A 281 -9.88 16.45 18.08
N VAL A 282 -10.04 17.74 17.72
CA VAL A 282 -9.60 18.89 18.51
C VAL A 282 -10.85 19.57 19.09
N GLN A 283 -10.88 19.79 20.39
CA GLN A 283 -12.05 20.28 21.18
C GLN A 283 -12.50 21.72 20.87
N THR A 284 -12.64 22.09 19.59
CA THR A 284 -12.90 23.48 19.17
C THR A 284 -14.28 23.73 18.55
N LEU A 285 -15.13 22.68 18.43
CA LEU A 285 -16.46 22.81 17.83
C LEU A 285 -17.53 23.24 18.87
N SER A 286 -18.51 24.00 18.44
CA SER A 286 -19.70 24.27 19.23
C SER A 286 -20.46 22.98 19.54
N ASP A 287 -21.11 22.90 20.66
CA ASP A 287 -21.79 21.68 21.14
C ASP A 287 -22.77 21.09 20.09
N THR A 288 -23.55 21.95 19.44
CA THR A 288 -24.51 21.50 18.42
C THR A 288 -23.80 20.83 17.22
N ARG A 289 -22.75 21.46 16.70
CA ARG A 289 -21.96 20.89 15.59
C ARG A 289 -21.22 19.65 16.00
N ARG A 290 -20.70 19.60 17.23
CA ARG A 290 -20.03 18.41 17.74
C ARG A 290 -20.97 17.21 17.76
N VAL A 291 -22.21 17.37 18.22
CA VAL A 291 -23.22 16.29 18.24
C VAL A 291 -23.50 15.81 16.81
N SER A 292 -23.67 16.70 15.85
CA SER A 292 -23.90 16.34 14.44
C SER A 292 -22.70 15.59 13.82
N VAL A 293 -21.49 16.03 14.09
CA VAL A 293 -20.26 15.38 13.61
C VAL A 293 -20.08 14.00 14.24
N GLU A 294 -20.33 13.88 15.54
CA GLU A 294 -20.26 12.59 16.25
C GLU A 294 -21.29 11.60 15.71
N SER A 295 -22.51 12.08 15.43
CA SER A 295 -23.56 11.27 14.79
C SER A 295 -23.13 10.80 13.40
N ALA A 296 -22.63 11.70 12.56
CA ALA A 296 -22.12 11.36 11.22
C ALA A 296 -20.96 10.35 11.27
N ARG A 297 -20.06 10.55 12.22
CA ARG A 297 -18.96 9.58 12.45
C ARG A 297 -19.48 8.20 12.80
N UNK A 298 -20.38 8.18 13.49
CA UNK A 298 -20.92 6.95 13.92
C UNK A 298 -21.65 6.26 12.80
N UNK A 299 -22.15 6.82 12.08
CA UNK A 299 -22.78 6.28 10.96
C UNK A 299 -21.90 5.88 9.85
N UNK A 300 -21.05 6.55 9.68
CA UNK A 300 -20.13 6.36 8.72
C UNK A 300 -19.11 5.41 9.12
N GLY A 301 -18.71 5.48 10.22
CA GLY A 301 -17.79 4.52 10.82
C GLY A 301 -18.35 3.10 10.80
N GLU A 302 -19.57 2.96 11.21
CA GLU A 302 -20.25 1.65 11.17
C GLU A 302 -20.40 1.10 9.74
N ARG A 303 -20.60 1.97 8.76
CA ARG A 303 -20.63 1.55 7.34
C ARG A 303 -19.26 1.02 6.89
N LEU A 304 -18.21 1.73 7.18
CA LEU A 304 -16.83 1.30 6.88
C LEU A 304 -16.53 -0.04 7.58
N LYS A 305 -16.80 -0.11 8.86
CA LYS A 305 -16.63 -1.31 9.68
C LYS A 305 -17.43 -2.49 9.14
N ARG A 306 -18.71 -2.28 8.80
CA ARG A 306 -19.58 -3.32 8.22
C ARG A 306 -19.02 -3.84 6.89
N THR A 307 -18.66 -2.94 6.00
CA THR A 307 -18.11 -3.31 4.68
C THR A 307 -16.85 -4.17 4.84
N ILE A 308 -15.95 -3.78 5.75
CA ILE A 308 -14.73 -4.54 6.06
C ILE A 308 -15.08 -5.90 6.67
N THR A 309 -16.00 -5.93 7.62
CA THR A 309 -16.45 -7.18 8.29
C THR A 309 -17.07 -8.14 7.27
N ASP A 310 -17.96 -7.65 6.40
CA ASP A 310 -18.60 -8.46 5.35
C ASP A 310 -17.56 -9.01 4.38
N THR A 311 -16.56 -8.21 4.03
CA THR A 311 -15.44 -8.63 3.17
C THR A 311 -14.60 -9.73 3.82
N LEU A 312 -14.38 -9.64 5.13
CA LEU A 312 -13.58 -10.62 5.87
C LEU A 312 -14.39 -11.85 6.32
N ALA A 313 -15.72 -11.79 6.33
CA ALA A 313 -16.58 -12.86 6.84
C ALA A 313 -16.28 -14.24 6.21
N PRO A 314 -16.10 -14.37 4.88
CA PRO A 314 -15.73 -15.66 4.28
C PRO A 314 -14.39 -16.18 4.80
N LYS A 315 -13.43 -15.31 5.06
CA LYS A 315 -12.09 -15.68 5.55
C LYS A 315 -12.16 -16.17 7.00
N ILE A 316 -12.95 -15.48 7.82
CA ILE A 316 -13.18 -15.85 9.23
C ILE A 316 -13.85 -17.23 9.28
N LYS A 317 -14.86 -17.49 8.44
CA LYS A 317 -15.51 -18.80 8.33
C LYS A 317 -14.52 -19.90 7.93
N ASN A 318 -13.49 -19.55 7.14
CA ASN A 318 -12.44 -20.47 6.74
C ASN A 318 -11.25 -20.50 7.72
N GLY A 319 -11.50 -20.13 8.97
CA GLY A 319 -10.53 -20.23 10.07
C GLY A 319 -9.50 -19.11 10.18
N PHE A 320 -9.67 -18.00 9.46
CA PHE A 320 -8.80 -16.84 9.64
C PHE A 320 -9.14 -16.14 10.96
N SER A 321 -8.17 -16.07 11.85
CA SER A 321 -8.31 -15.45 13.17
C SER A 321 -7.05 -14.64 13.47
N PRO A 322 -6.99 -13.37 13.02
CA PRO A 322 -5.76 -12.60 13.18
C PRO A 322 -5.41 -12.39 14.65
N ALA A 323 -4.18 -12.75 15.01
CA ALA A 323 -3.61 -12.48 16.33
C ALA A 323 -3.34 -10.97 16.48
N ARG A 324 -3.07 -10.31 15.35
CA ARG A 324 -2.88 -8.86 15.29
C ARG A 324 -3.67 -8.26 14.13
N ALA A 325 -4.24 -7.09 14.34
CA ALA A 325 -4.92 -6.31 13.31
C ALA A 325 -4.42 -4.86 13.40
N ILE A 326 -3.77 -4.40 12.35
CA ILE A 326 -3.15 -3.07 12.33
C ILE A 326 -3.83 -2.22 11.25
N VAL A 327 -4.18 -0.99 11.62
CA VAL A 327 -4.74 0.02 10.71
C VAL A 327 -3.64 1.05 10.44
N LEU A 328 -3.17 1.11 9.22
CA LEU A 328 -2.26 2.16 8.74
C LEU A 328 -3.10 3.25 8.05
N CYS A 329 -2.89 4.48 8.41
CA CYS A 329 -3.59 5.62 7.80
C CYS A 329 -2.70 6.86 7.81
N ASP A 330 -3.08 7.88 7.05
CA ASP A 330 -2.41 9.19 7.11
C ASP A 330 -2.49 9.76 8.52
N GLU A 331 -1.46 10.48 8.94
CA GLU A 331 -1.37 11.08 10.29
C GLU A 331 -2.60 11.90 10.65
N LYS A 332 -3.12 12.66 9.70
CA LYS A 332 -4.34 13.51 9.87
C LYS A 332 -5.62 12.67 10.09
N ASP A 333 -5.60 11.38 9.77
CA ASP A 333 -6.76 10.49 9.86
C ASP A 333 -6.66 9.51 11.06
N VAL A 334 -5.56 9.52 11.81
CA VAL A 334 -5.32 8.61 12.97
C VAL A 334 -6.48 8.70 13.97
N SER A 335 -6.83 9.91 14.41
CA SER A 335 -7.89 10.09 15.40
C SER A 335 -9.27 9.57 14.91
N LEU A 336 -9.57 9.78 13.64
CA LEU A 336 -10.81 9.25 13.04
C LEU A 336 -10.77 7.72 13.00
N CYS A 337 -9.64 7.13 12.57
CA CYS A 337 -9.48 5.66 12.53
C CYS A 337 -9.58 5.04 13.92
N GLU A 338 -9.02 5.67 14.95
CA GLU A 338 -9.13 5.20 16.36
C GLU A 338 -10.57 5.15 16.84
N GLN A 339 -11.40 6.09 16.39
CA GLN A 339 -12.82 6.13 16.74
C GLN A 339 -13.63 5.09 15.98
N VAL A 340 -13.30 4.87 14.71
CA VAL A 340 -13.98 3.91 13.83
C VAL A 340 -13.62 2.46 14.19
N PHE A 341 -12.35 2.21 14.55
CA PHE A 341 -11.83 0.87 14.86
C PHE A 341 -11.48 0.76 16.36
N PRO A 342 -12.49 0.62 17.22
CA PRO A 342 -12.24 0.60 18.67
C PRO A 342 -11.44 -0.63 19.10
N LEU A 343 -10.69 -0.48 20.18
CA LEU A 343 -9.81 -1.49 20.80
C LEU A 343 -10.49 -2.85 21.09
N GLN A 344 -11.82 -2.89 21.17
CA GLN A 344 -12.58 -4.13 21.42
C GLN A 344 -12.35 -5.22 20.35
N MET A 345 -11.90 -4.83 19.13
CA MET A 345 -11.58 -5.78 18.06
C MET A 345 -10.07 -6.05 17.93
N LYS A 346 -9.27 -5.64 18.91
CA LYS A 346 -7.79 -5.76 18.92
C LYS A 346 -7.12 -5.03 17.75
N PHE A 347 -7.77 -4.02 17.17
CA PHE A 347 -7.14 -3.18 16.15
C PHE A 347 -6.18 -2.18 16.80
N THR A 348 -5.00 -2.04 16.22
CA THR A 348 -4.03 -1.02 16.59
C THR A 348 -3.90 -0.04 15.43
N VAL A 349 -4.30 1.21 15.63
CA VAL A 349 -4.14 2.26 14.61
C VAL A 349 -2.70 2.76 14.67
N ARG A 350 -2.09 2.92 13.51
CA ARG A 350 -0.70 3.34 13.37
C ARG A 350 -0.56 4.45 12.34
N GLY A 351 0.12 5.51 12.72
CA GLY A 351 0.56 6.58 11.84
C GLY A 351 2.06 6.46 11.51
N ALA A 352 2.64 7.57 11.14
CA ALA A 352 4.05 7.66 10.72
C ALA A 352 5.04 7.26 11.82
N GLU A 353 4.68 7.42 13.09
CA GLU A 353 5.52 7.05 14.24
C GLU A 353 5.92 5.57 14.25
N THR A 354 5.11 4.69 13.66
CA THR A 354 5.38 3.26 13.55
C THR A 354 6.75 2.99 12.91
N PHE A 355 7.14 3.85 11.97
CA PHE A 355 8.40 3.69 11.23
C PHE A 355 9.55 4.55 11.78
N SER A 356 9.36 5.25 12.90
CA SER A 356 10.39 6.16 13.49
C SER A 356 11.70 5.45 13.83
N ASN A 357 11.64 4.17 14.18
CA ASN A 357 12.84 3.36 14.46
C ASN A 357 13.44 2.71 13.20
N SER A 358 12.71 2.73 12.09
CA SER A 358 13.09 2.05 10.83
C SER A 358 13.62 3.03 9.77
N VAL A 359 13.33 4.33 9.90
CA VAL A 359 13.83 5.38 9.00
C VAL A 359 14.52 6.51 9.80
N VAL A 360 15.37 7.27 9.12
CA VAL A 360 15.94 8.51 9.64
C VAL A 360 15.42 9.66 8.78
N SER A 361 14.83 10.66 9.40
CA SER A 361 14.28 11.81 8.67
C SER A 361 15.18 13.03 8.87
N MET A 362 15.53 13.70 7.78
CA MET A 362 16.27 14.96 7.84
C MET A 362 15.35 16.09 8.32
N ARG A 363 15.92 17.17 8.88
CA ARG A 363 15.18 18.26 9.55
C ARG A 363 14.01 18.86 8.74
N HIS A 364 14.04 18.76 7.43
CA HIS A 364 13.01 19.34 6.55
C HIS A 364 12.03 18.31 5.97
N ALA A 365 12.21 17.03 6.30
CA ALA A 365 11.32 15.97 5.83
C ALA A 365 10.23 15.73 6.87
N ILE A 366 8.99 15.92 6.48
CA ILE A 366 7.82 15.63 7.34
C ILE A 366 7.64 14.11 7.36
N LEU A 367 7.51 13.52 8.52
CA LEU A 367 7.19 12.11 8.64
C LEU A 367 5.78 11.85 8.07
N ASP A 368 5.72 10.91 7.16
CA ASP A 368 4.51 10.53 6.43
C ASP A 368 4.40 9.01 6.52
N THR A 369 3.24 8.51 6.93
CA THR A 369 3.03 7.09 7.19
C THR A 369 3.41 6.22 5.98
N PHE A 370 2.85 6.56 4.83
CA PHE A 370 3.03 5.71 3.65
C PHE A 370 4.40 5.91 2.99
N LEU A 371 4.91 7.15 2.91
CA LEU A 371 6.25 7.39 2.39
C LEU A 371 7.34 6.77 3.29
N SER A 372 7.10 6.70 4.61
CA SER A 372 8.01 6.03 5.54
C SER A 372 7.99 4.51 5.34
N ALA A 373 6.80 3.91 5.20
CA ALA A 373 6.65 2.48 4.87
C ALA A 373 7.34 2.14 3.55
N ASP A 374 7.09 2.97 2.53
CA ASP A 374 7.67 2.79 1.20
C ASP A 374 9.21 2.91 1.24
N ALA A 375 9.76 3.82 2.07
CA ALA A 375 11.21 3.96 2.27
C ALA A 375 11.83 2.69 2.91
N VAL A 376 11.15 2.11 3.91
CA VAL A 376 11.57 0.84 4.51
C VAL A 376 11.52 -0.27 3.46
N PHE A 377 10.43 -0.36 2.70
CA PHE A 377 10.28 -1.35 1.64
C PHE A 377 11.41 -1.24 0.60
N VAL A 378 11.70 -0.03 0.11
CA VAL A 378 12.77 0.19 -0.88
C VAL A 378 14.13 -0.25 -0.32
N ALA A 379 14.41 0.05 0.95
CA ALA A 379 15.67 -0.38 1.58
C ALA A 379 15.80 -1.91 1.58
N LEU A 380 14.76 -2.62 1.99
CA LEU A 380 14.75 -4.09 1.99
C LEU A 380 14.83 -4.67 0.57
N TYR A 381 14.10 -4.09 -0.36
CA TYR A 381 14.04 -4.50 -1.77
C TYR A 381 15.43 -4.37 -2.44
N GLU A 382 16.07 -3.21 -2.29
CA GLU A 382 17.39 -2.93 -2.89
C GLU A 382 18.53 -3.73 -2.25
N GLU A 383 18.34 -4.19 -1.01
CA GLU A 383 19.27 -5.12 -0.34
C GLU A 383 19.02 -6.59 -0.68
N GLY A 384 17.95 -6.89 -1.42
CA GLY A 384 17.57 -8.26 -1.77
C GLY A 384 17.05 -9.07 -0.58
N LYS A 385 16.57 -8.43 0.45
CA LYS A 385 15.99 -9.10 1.62
C LYS A 385 14.58 -9.60 1.30
N LYS A 386 14.19 -10.70 1.94
CA LYS A 386 12.83 -11.25 1.78
C LYS A 386 11.81 -10.28 2.35
N LEU A 387 10.81 -9.92 1.54
CA LEU A 387 9.70 -9.03 1.88
C LEU A 387 8.39 -9.80 2.00
#